data_48e5ecd619f3803c0b7606615fcc93c4
#
_entry.id   48e5ecd619f3803c0b7606615fcc93c4
#
_cell.length_a   1.000
_cell.length_b   1.000
_cell.length_c   1.000
_cell.angle_alpha   90.00
_cell.angle_beta   90.00
_cell.angle_gamma   90.00
#
_symmetry.space_group_name_H-M   'P 1'
#
loop_
_entity.id
_entity.type
_entity.pdbx_description
1 polymer ?
#
loop_
_entity_poly.entity_id
_entity_poly.type
_entity_poly.pdbx_seq_one_letter_code
_entity_poly.pdbx_strand_id
1 'polypeptide(L)'
;MDTLRRHEIFEIEVLEKLKNANFLKPLVFGGGTMLRLCYELNRYSTDLDLWFIKRVDQRQYFTRLKKFLSENYDLTDAQAKFNTLLLEFRSARYPQRLKIEIRREIKKCDFQERIAFSRYSTAQVILRAHTLEQAMKNKVAAALDRKDIRDFFDLEFLLRQGAATRINKEQALSLAKIITGFKENTYKVTLGSALDAETRNYYVKNKFGYLEKKLKEGRDA
;
A
#
# COMPACT_ATOMS: atom_id res chain seq x y z
N MET A 1 6.33 -12.33 -13.02
CA MET A 1 5.74 -12.87 -11.75
C MET A 1 6.79 -13.30 -10.74
N ASP A 2 7.82 -13.98 -11.12
CA ASP A 2 8.88 -14.41 -10.18
C ASP A 2 9.56 -13.21 -9.49
N THR A 3 9.88 -12.15 -10.23
CA THR A 3 10.44 -10.91 -9.70
C THR A 3 9.60 -10.27 -8.60
N LEU A 4 8.26 -10.23 -8.77
CA LEU A 4 7.34 -9.64 -7.78
C LEU A 4 7.20 -10.55 -6.54
N ARG A 5 7.22 -11.87 -6.71
CA ARG A 5 7.23 -12.83 -5.57
C ARG A 5 8.50 -12.66 -4.73
N ARG A 6 9.66 -12.57 -5.38
CA ARG A 6 10.93 -12.34 -4.70
C ARG A 6 10.97 -10.97 -4.01
N HIS A 7 10.33 -9.96 -4.61
CA HIS A 7 10.21 -8.65 -3.98
C HIS A 7 9.32 -8.70 -2.72
N GLU A 8 8.20 -9.43 -2.75
CA GLU A 8 7.33 -9.63 -1.59
C GLU A 8 8.06 -10.36 -0.43
N ILE A 9 8.95 -11.31 -0.73
CA ILE A 9 9.82 -11.92 0.28
C ILE A 9 10.76 -10.85 0.88
N PHE A 10 11.30 -9.96 0.05
CA PHE A 10 12.17 -8.88 0.52
C PHE A 10 11.42 -7.89 1.44
N GLU A 11 10.18 -7.56 1.12
CA GLU A 11 9.32 -6.71 1.97
C GLU A 11 9.13 -7.31 3.37
N ILE A 12 8.81 -8.61 3.45
CA ILE A 12 8.63 -9.33 4.73
C ILE A 12 9.94 -9.36 5.52
N GLU A 13 11.08 -9.69 4.88
CA GLU A 13 12.39 -9.71 5.53
C GLU A 13 12.73 -8.33 6.14
N VAL A 14 12.48 -7.26 5.39
CA VAL A 14 12.75 -5.91 5.86
C VAL A 14 11.82 -5.53 7.01
N LEU A 15 10.53 -5.85 6.94
CA LEU A 15 9.59 -5.61 8.03
C LEU A 15 10.00 -6.37 9.31
N GLU A 16 10.45 -7.62 9.19
CA GLU A 16 10.95 -8.41 10.32
C GLU A 16 12.18 -7.75 10.97
N LYS A 17 13.17 -7.35 10.18
CA LYS A 17 14.37 -6.65 10.69
C LYS A 17 14.03 -5.33 11.35
N LEU A 18 13.13 -4.53 10.74
CA LEU A 18 12.67 -3.27 11.33
C LEU A 18 11.91 -3.50 12.64
N LYS A 19 11.10 -4.55 12.73
CA LYS A 19 10.39 -4.95 13.95
C LYS A 19 11.39 -5.32 15.06
N ASN A 20 12.35 -6.18 14.78
CA ASN A 20 13.35 -6.66 15.72
C ASN A 20 14.25 -5.51 16.24
N ALA A 21 14.58 -4.56 15.37
CA ALA A 21 15.32 -3.34 15.72
C ALA A 21 14.44 -2.22 16.35
N ASN A 22 13.16 -2.49 16.62
CA ASN A 22 12.19 -1.58 17.25
C ASN A 22 11.84 -0.33 16.42
N PHE A 23 12.14 -0.28 15.12
CA PHE A 23 11.77 0.85 14.27
C PHE A 23 10.26 0.94 14.02
N LEU A 24 9.51 -0.17 14.08
CA LEU A 24 8.07 -0.16 13.86
C LEU A 24 7.26 0.34 15.07
N LYS A 25 7.87 0.49 16.27
CA LYS A 25 7.15 0.93 17.49
C LYS A 25 6.38 2.25 17.39
N PRO A 26 6.92 3.33 16.75
CA PRO A 26 6.19 4.58 16.60
C PRO A 26 5.35 4.65 15.33
N LEU A 27 5.28 3.59 14.53
CA LEU A 27 4.70 3.58 13.19
C LEU A 27 3.46 2.70 13.09
N VAL A 28 2.64 3.01 12.08
CA VAL A 28 1.58 2.16 11.55
C VAL A 28 1.86 1.88 10.08
N PHE A 29 1.62 0.66 9.65
CA PHE A 29 1.77 0.22 8.27
C PHE A 29 0.49 0.48 7.49
N GLY A 30 0.61 0.95 6.25
CA GLY A 30 -0.50 1.24 5.34
C GLY A 30 -0.13 1.00 3.89
N GLY A 31 -0.87 1.61 2.98
CA GLY A 31 -0.62 1.50 1.54
C GLY A 31 -1.04 0.17 0.91
N GLY A 32 -0.60 -0.04 -0.32
CA GLY A 32 -0.95 -1.23 -1.10
C GLY A 32 -0.28 -2.49 -0.58
N THR A 33 0.98 -2.39 -0.13
CA THR A 33 1.74 -3.52 0.42
C THR A 33 1.15 -3.99 1.75
N MET A 34 0.66 -3.09 2.58
CA MET A 34 -0.09 -3.45 3.79
C MET A 34 -1.35 -4.24 3.44
N LEU A 35 -2.14 -3.78 2.46
CA LEU A 35 -3.32 -4.53 2.01
C LEU A 35 -2.94 -5.92 1.47
N ARG A 36 -1.81 -6.02 0.77
CA ARG A 36 -1.29 -7.28 0.24
C ARG A 36 -0.88 -8.24 1.36
N LEU A 37 -0.05 -7.79 2.29
CA LEU A 37 0.57 -8.65 3.30
C LEU A 37 -0.32 -8.90 4.52
N CYS A 38 -1.27 -8.01 4.84
CA CYS A 38 -2.11 -8.12 6.02
C CYS A 38 -3.57 -8.51 5.72
N TYR A 39 -4.03 -8.36 4.47
CA TYR A 39 -5.42 -8.59 4.06
C TYR A 39 -5.55 -9.36 2.74
N GLU A 40 -4.43 -9.87 2.19
CA GLU A 40 -4.39 -10.71 1.00
C GLU A 40 -4.88 -10.04 -0.30
N LEU A 41 -4.64 -8.72 -0.44
CA LEU A 41 -4.89 -8.01 -1.70
C LEU A 41 -4.26 -8.77 -2.86
N ASN A 42 -5.02 -9.10 -3.89
CA ASN A 42 -4.57 -9.92 -5.01
C ASN A 42 -3.85 -9.15 -6.14
N ARG A 43 -3.25 -8.00 -5.81
CA ARG A 43 -2.24 -7.34 -6.64
C ARG A 43 -0.94 -7.15 -5.86
N TYR A 44 0.17 -7.15 -6.56
CA TYR A 44 1.47 -6.80 -5.98
C TYR A 44 1.59 -5.29 -5.76
N SER A 45 2.33 -4.92 -4.75
CA SER A 45 2.76 -3.57 -4.42
C SER A 45 4.23 -3.63 -4.03
N THR A 46 4.98 -2.56 -4.17
CA THR A 46 6.45 -2.62 -4.10
C THR A 46 7.08 -1.63 -3.12
N ASP A 47 6.27 -0.84 -2.42
CA ASP A 47 6.73 0.16 -1.48
C ASP A 47 6.20 -0.13 -0.07
N LEU A 48 6.99 0.12 0.96
CA LEU A 48 6.55 0.07 2.35
C LEU A 48 6.11 1.47 2.80
N ASP A 49 4.80 1.67 2.86
CA ASP A 49 4.19 2.91 3.31
C ASP A 49 3.92 2.87 4.82
N LEU A 50 4.49 3.79 5.57
CA LEU A 50 4.40 3.88 7.01
C LEU A 50 3.99 5.29 7.47
N TRP A 51 3.35 5.40 8.63
CA TRP A 51 2.94 6.69 9.22
C TRP A 51 3.35 6.76 10.68
N PHE A 52 3.85 7.91 11.12
CA PHE A 52 4.03 8.14 12.54
C PHE A 52 2.68 8.24 13.25
N ILE A 53 2.54 7.48 14.34
CA ILE A 53 1.37 7.51 15.24
C ILE A 53 1.75 8.01 16.64
N LYS A 54 3.04 8.27 16.88
CA LYS A 54 3.57 8.81 18.13
C LYS A 54 4.55 9.92 17.83
N ARG A 55 4.61 10.92 18.73
CA ARG A 55 5.63 11.97 18.68
C ARG A 55 7.00 11.35 19.00
N VAL A 56 7.95 11.55 18.12
CA VAL A 56 9.35 11.15 18.25
C VAL A 56 10.22 12.26 17.66
N ASP A 57 11.49 12.31 18.04
CA ASP A 57 12.48 13.08 17.29
C ASP A 57 12.69 12.44 15.91
N GLN A 58 11.98 12.95 14.91
CA GLN A 58 12.01 12.39 13.55
C GLN A 58 13.37 12.53 12.89
N ARG A 59 14.18 13.53 13.27
CA ARG A 59 15.54 13.71 12.74
C ARG A 59 16.45 12.61 13.27
N GLN A 60 16.45 12.38 14.58
CA GLN A 60 17.20 11.31 15.21
C GLN A 60 16.72 9.94 14.72
N TYR A 61 15.39 9.75 14.62
CA TYR A 61 14.80 8.52 14.07
C TYR A 61 15.32 8.23 12.66
N PHE A 62 15.29 9.22 11.75
CA PHE A 62 15.75 9.08 10.39
C PHE A 62 17.25 8.73 10.32
N THR A 63 18.08 9.42 11.11
CA THR A 63 19.53 9.14 11.17
C THR A 63 19.81 7.69 11.60
N ARG A 64 19.11 7.22 12.64
CA ARG A 64 19.25 5.84 13.11
C ARG A 64 18.76 4.82 12.09
N LEU A 65 17.61 5.07 11.45
CA LEU A 65 17.05 4.19 10.43
C LEU A 65 17.95 4.11 9.21
N LYS A 66 18.47 5.27 8.75
CA LYS A 66 19.45 5.35 7.65
C LYS A 66 20.70 4.51 7.96
N LYS A 67 21.27 4.68 9.16
CA LYS A 67 22.43 3.90 9.60
C LYS A 67 22.12 2.40 9.59
N PHE A 68 21.01 1.98 10.21
CA PHE A 68 20.59 0.58 10.25
C PHE A 68 20.43 -0.03 8.86
N LEU A 69 19.80 0.69 7.92
CA LEU A 69 19.61 0.21 6.55
C LEU A 69 20.93 0.12 5.80
N SER A 70 21.85 1.07 5.96
CA SER A 70 23.18 1.04 5.31
C SER A 70 24.10 -0.07 5.84
N GLU A 71 23.89 -0.53 7.06
CA GLU A 71 24.61 -1.68 7.64
C GLU A 71 24.08 -3.04 7.14
N ASN A 72 22.84 -3.08 6.65
CA ASN A 72 22.17 -4.33 6.22
C ASN A 72 21.98 -4.43 4.69
N TYR A 73 21.98 -3.31 3.98
CA TYR A 73 21.65 -3.20 2.56
C TYR A 73 22.48 -2.12 1.87
N ASP A 74 22.51 -2.15 0.55
CA ASP A 74 23.10 -1.08 -0.27
C ASP A 74 22.06 0.07 -0.41
N LEU A 75 22.25 1.14 0.38
CA LEU A 75 21.36 2.30 0.41
C LEU A 75 21.57 3.14 -0.85
N THR A 76 20.55 3.27 -1.69
CA THR A 76 20.61 4.00 -2.97
C THR A 76 20.08 5.42 -2.88
N ASP A 77 19.13 5.71 -1.97
CA ASP A 77 18.61 7.06 -1.71
C ASP A 77 18.15 7.19 -0.26
N ALA A 78 18.30 8.38 0.32
CA ALA A 78 17.81 8.70 1.66
C ALA A 78 17.53 10.21 1.78
N GLN A 79 16.24 10.59 1.82
CA GLN A 79 15.80 11.97 1.81
C GLN A 79 14.81 12.25 2.95
N ALA A 80 15.09 13.28 3.75
CA ALA A 80 14.14 13.84 4.71
C ALA A 80 13.39 15.01 4.04
N LYS A 81 12.29 14.71 3.35
CA LYS A 81 11.43 15.71 2.70
C LYS A 81 10.51 16.36 3.73
N PHE A 82 9.82 17.43 3.33
CA PHE A 82 8.91 18.16 4.21
C PHE A 82 7.82 17.23 4.81
N ASN A 83 7.15 16.45 3.98
CA ASN A 83 6.04 15.58 4.39
C ASN A 83 6.41 14.11 4.59
N THR A 84 7.60 13.68 4.17
CA THR A 84 7.94 12.24 4.05
C THR A 84 9.42 12.02 4.31
N LEU A 85 9.74 10.97 5.07
CA LEU A 85 11.08 10.39 5.09
C LEU A 85 11.09 9.28 4.04
N LEU A 86 12.02 9.35 3.09
CA LEU A 86 12.18 8.39 2.00
C LEU A 86 13.53 7.71 2.14
N LEU A 87 13.53 6.38 2.06
CA LEU A 87 14.75 5.57 1.98
C LEU A 87 14.55 4.51 0.89
N GLU A 88 15.50 4.42 -0.03
CA GLU A 88 15.54 3.41 -1.08
C GLU A 88 16.83 2.62 -0.97
N PHE A 89 16.76 1.32 -1.07
CA PHE A 89 17.89 0.42 -0.95
C PHE A 89 17.69 -0.86 -1.75
N ARG A 90 18.79 -1.56 -1.99
CA ARG A 90 18.79 -2.84 -2.69
C ARG A 90 19.58 -3.89 -1.91
N SER A 91 19.34 -5.13 -2.26
CA SER A 91 20.12 -6.27 -1.79
C SER A 91 20.52 -7.13 -2.98
N ALA A 92 21.72 -7.70 -2.98
CA ALA A 92 22.16 -8.61 -4.03
C ALA A 92 21.28 -9.87 -4.16
N ARG A 93 20.52 -10.22 -3.11
CA ARG A 93 19.60 -11.38 -3.10
C ARG A 93 18.29 -11.14 -3.84
N TYR A 94 17.91 -9.88 -4.08
CA TYR A 94 16.61 -9.51 -4.63
C TYR A 94 16.73 -8.66 -5.89
N PRO A 95 15.87 -8.89 -6.90
CA PRO A 95 16.04 -8.27 -8.22
C PRO A 95 15.68 -6.78 -8.28
N GLN A 96 14.89 -6.30 -7.31
CA GLN A 96 14.38 -4.93 -7.28
C GLN A 96 14.82 -4.21 -6.02
N ARG A 97 14.89 -2.88 -6.11
CA ARG A 97 15.05 -1.99 -4.95
C ARG A 97 13.77 -1.99 -4.14
N LEU A 98 13.90 -1.79 -2.83
CA LEU A 98 12.78 -1.58 -1.94
C LEU A 98 12.80 -0.15 -1.43
N LYS A 99 11.64 0.49 -1.46
CA LYS A 99 11.45 1.85 -0.98
C LYS A 99 10.62 1.85 0.29
N ILE A 100 11.06 2.60 1.28
CA ILE A 100 10.31 2.91 2.49
C ILE A 100 9.91 4.38 2.44
N GLU A 101 8.62 4.65 2.57
CA GLU A 101 8.09 6.00 2.74
C GLU A 101 7.41 6.12 4.11
N ILE A 102 7.86 7.08 4.92
CA ILE A 102 7.28 7.33 6.23
C ILE A 102 6.66 8.73 6.25
N ARG A 103 5.33 8.80 6.35
CA ARG A 103 4.61 10.06 6.51
C ARG A 103 4.96 10.71 7.83
N ARG A 104 5.41 11.98 7.77
CA ARG A 104 5.90 12.74 8.94
C ARG A 104 4.77 13.32 9.77
N GLU A 105 3.67 13.66 9.14
CA GLU A 105 2.50 14.20 9.83
C GLU A 105 1.85 13.11 10.69
N ILE A 106 1.62 13.42 11.96
CA ILE A 106 0.92 12.55 12.90
C ILE A 106 -0.56 12.90 12.84
N LYS A 107 -1.32 12.04 12.16
CA LYS A 107 -2.79 12.12 12.11
C LYS A 107 -3.41 11.03 12.95
N LYS A 108 -4.55 11.36 13.59
CA LYS A 108 -5.39 10.33 14.20
C LYS A 108 -5.85 9.38 13.09
N CYS A 109 -5.58 8.11 13.26
CA CYS A 109 -5.97 7.05 12.33
C CYS A 109 -6.38 5.79 13.09
N ASP A 110 -7.24 4.99 12.47
CA ASP A 110 -7.68 3.73 13.03
C ASP A 110 -6.71 2.61 12.60
N PHE A 111 -6.18 1.88 13.57
CA PHE A 111 -5.25 0.78 13.33
C PHE A 111 -5.47 -0.36 14.32
N GLN A 112 -4.98 -1.54 13.96
CA GLN A 112 -5.00 -2.75 14.79
C GLN A 112 -3.71 -3.54 14.62
N GLU A 113 -3.45 -4.50 15.50
CA GLU A 113 -2.39 -5.47 15.28
C GLU A 113 -2.81 -6.47 14.21
N ARG A 114 -1.92 -6.71 13.26
CA ARG A 114 -2.10 -7.69 12.18
C ARG A 114 -0.81 -8.47 11.98
N ILE A 115 -0.95 -9.65 11.41
CA ILE A 115 0.17 -10.44 10.93
C ILE A 115 0.39 -10.08 9.47
N ALA A 116 1.54 -9.50 9.16
CA ALA A 116 2.01 -9.40 7.78
C ALA A 116 2.71 -10.71 7.41
N PHE A 117 2.28 -11.33 6.33
CA PHE A 117 2.83 -12.59 5.83
C PHE A 117 2.82 -12.65 4.31
N SER A 118 3.60 -13.55 3.75
CA SER A 118 3.59 -13.89 2.34
C SER A 118 3.55 -15.41 2.19
N ARG A 119 2.78 -15.91 1.23
CA ARG A 119 2.77 -17.34 0.89
C ARG A 119 4.10 -17.86 0.33
N TYR A 120 5.03 -16.95 0.06
CA TYR A 120 6.36 -17.25 -0.50
C TYR A 120 7.46 -17.19 0.57
N SER A 121 7.12 -16.90 1.84
CA SER A 121 8.06 -16.79 2.96
C SER A 121 7.48 -17.50 4.19
N THR A 122 8.34 -18.04 5.02
CA THR A 122 7.96 -18.58 6.33
C THR A 122 7.94 -17.51 7.43
N ALA A 123 8.50 -16.33 7.16
CA ALA A 123 8.51 -15.22 8.09
C ALA A 123 7.12 -14.61 8.25
N GLN A 124 6.76 -14.29 9.49
CA GLN A 124 5.52 -13.61 9.86
C GLN A 124 5.83 -12.46 10.82
N VAL A 125 5.25 -11.30 10.58
CA VAL A 125 5.56 -10.09 11.33
C VAL A 125 4.29 -9.51 11.96
N ILE A 126 4.18 -9.58 13.28
CA ILE A 126 3.10 -8.88 14.02
C ILE A 126 3.45 -7.39 14.08
N LEU A 127 2.57 -6.55 13.53
CA LEU A 127 2.76 -5.11 13.46
C LEU A 127 1.40 -4.36 13.52
N ARG A 128 1.45 -3.04 13.71
CA ARG A 128 0.26 -2.21 13.60
C ARG A 128 0.00 -1.90 12.14
N ALA A 129 -1.20 -2.20 11.67
CA ALA A 129 -1.67 -1.90 10.32
C ALA A 129 -2.96 -1.08 10.37
N HIS A 130 -3.20 -0.23 9.38
CA HIS A 130 -4.49 0.44 9.26
C HIS A 130 -5.63 -0.58 9.20
N THR A 131 -6.79 -0.24 9.80
CA THR A 131 -8.02 -1.00 9.59
C THR A 131 -8.49 -0.89 8.14
N LEU A 132 -9.39 -1.77 7.71
CA LEU A 132 -9.96 -1.69 6.36
C LEU A 132 -10.70 -0.37 6.13
N GLU A 133 -11.39 0.15 7.13
CA GLU A 133 -12.10 1.44 7.08
C GLU A 133 -11.11 2.61 6.94
N GLN A 134 -9.98 2.58 7.67
CA GLN A 134 -8.94 3.60 7.52
C GLN A 134 -8.29 3.51 6.15
N ALA A 135 -8.00 2.30 5.67
CA ALA A 135 -7.46 2.08 4.34
C ALA A 135 -8.42 2.58 3.25
N MET A 136 -9.74 2.35 3.42
CA MET A 136 -10.77 2.87 2.52
C MET A 136 -10.73 4.40 2.44
N LYS A 137 -10.73 5.11 3.60
CA LYS A 137 -10.61 6.58 3.64
C LYS A 137 -9.37 7.07 2.89
N ASN A 138 -8.23 6.43 3.15
CA ASN A 138 -6.96 6.79 2.52
C ASN A 138 -6.99 6.54 1.00
N LYS A 139 -7.60 5.43 0.55
CA LYS A 139 -7.70 5.07 -0.88
C LYS A 139 -8.69 5.93 -1.64
N VAL A 140 -9.79 6.35 -1.03
CA VAL A 140 -10.72 7.34 -1.64
C VAL A 140 -9.98 8.65 -1.89
N ALA A 141 -9.27 9.18 -0.89
CA ALA A 141 -8.50 10.41 -1.04
C ALA A 141 -7.42 10.28 -2.15
N ALA A 142 -6.67 9.17 -2.16
CA ALA A 142 -5.64 8.93 -3.15
C ALA A 142 -6.20 8.77 -4.57
N ALA A 143 -7.31 8.06 -4.74
CA ALA A 143 -7.96 7.86 -6.04
C ALA A 143 -8.47 9.17 -6.64
N LEU A 144 -9.00 10.08 -5.82
CA LEU A 144 -9.46 11.40 -6.24
C LEU A 144 -8.28 12.33 -6.60
N ASP A 145 -7.17 12.25 -5.89
CA ASP A 145 -5.97 13.06 -6.09
C ASP A 145 -5.14 12.59 -7.28
N ARG A 146 -4.65 11.35 -7.23
CA ARG A 146 -3.69 10.80 -8.21
C ARG A 146 -4.33 10.21 -9.45
N LYS A 147 -5.59 9.78 -9.35
CA LYS A 147 -6.33 9.09 -10.42
C LYS A 147 -5.60 7.83 -10.94
N ASP A 148 -4.83 7.17 -10.06
CA ASP A 148 -4.08 5.94 -10.40
C ASP A 148 -5.03 4.75 -10.37
N ILE A 149 -5.08 3.97 -11.44
CA ILE A 149 -5.95 2.79 -11.58
C ILE A 149 -5.74 1.77 -10.46
N ARG A 150 -4.56 1.69 -9.86
CA ARG A 150 -4.27 0.80 -8.72
C ARG A 150 -5.04 1.19 -7.47
N ASP A 151 -5.30 2.49 -7.25
CA ASP A 151 -6.12 2.93 -6.13
C ASP A 151 -7.59 2.51 -6.31
N PHE A 152 -8.11 2.48 -7.53
CA PHE A 152 -9.45 1.97 -7.83
C PHE A 152 -9.56 0.45 -7.66
N PHE A 153 -8.51 -0.29 -8.00
CA PHE A 153 -8.43 -1.72 -7.69
C PHE A 153 -8.48 -1.96 -6.17
N ASP A 154 -7.73 -1.18 -5.40
CA ASP A 154 -7.72 -1.27 -3.95
C ASP A 154 -9.07 -0.89 -3.34
N LEU A 155 -9.76 0.13 -3.88
CA LEU A 155 -11.13 0.48 -3.46
C LEU A 155 -12.12 -0.67 -3.71
N GLU A 156 -12.07 -1.29 -4.89
CA GLU A 156 -12.94 -2.42 -5.19
C GLU A 156 -12.65 -3.61 -4.26
N PHE A 157 -11.38 -3.90 -4.00
CA PHE A 157 -10.97 -4.93 -3.04
C PHE A 157 -11.54 -4.64 -1.64
N LEU A 158 -11.34 -3.42 -1.12
CA LEU A 158 -11.82 -3.01 0.20
C LEU A 158 -13.35 -3.14 0.32
N LEU A 159 -14.10 -2.79 -0.73
CA LEU A 159 -15.55 -3.00 -0.79
C LEU A 159 -15.93 -4.49 -0.71
N ARG A 160 -15.18 -5.35 -1.41
CA ARG A 160 -15.40 -6.80 -1.39
C ARG A 160 -15.06 -7.41 -0.02
N GLN A 161 -14.16 -6.79 0.73
CA GLN A 161 -13.85 -7.15 2.13
C GLN A 161 -14.88 -6.61 3.14
N GLY A 162 -15.93 -5.92 2.70
CA GLY A 162 -16.96 -5.38 3.56
C GLY A 162 -16.56 -4.09 4.30
N ALA A 163 -15.47 -3.43 3.88
CA ALA A 163 -15.11 -2.13 4.46
C ALA A 163 -16.26 -1.14 4.28
N ALA A 164 -16.71 -0.55 5.40
CA ALA A 164 -17.76 0.44 5.37
C ALA A 164 -17.33 1.68 4.57
N THR A 165 -18.11 2.03 3.56
CA THR A 165 -17.87 3.21 2.75
C THR A 165 -18.65 4.40 3.28
N ARG A 166 -17.92 5.43 3.70
CA ARG A 166 -18.49 6.77 3.88
C ARG A 166 -18.09 7.65 2.70
N ILE A 167 -18.36 7.17 1.47
CA ILE A 167 -18.15 7.95 0.24
C ILE A 167 -19.41 8.82 0.08
N ASN A 168 -19.26 10.14 0.13
CA ASN A 168 -20.37 11.03 -0.11
C ASN A 168 -20.72 11.08 -1.61
N LYS A 169 -21.88 11.66 -1.94
CA LYS A 169 -22.42 11.71 -3.31
C LYS A 169 -21.47 12.37 -4.31
N GLU A 170 -20.81 13.44 -3.91
CA GLU A 170 -19.84 14.18 -4.76
C GLU A 170 -18.60 13.33 -5.06
N GLN A 171 -18.04 12.68 -4.03
CA GLN A 171 -16.92 11.76 -4.19
C GLN A 171 -17.30 10.57 -5.09
N ALA A 172 -18.49 9.99 -4.91
CA ALA A 172 -18.96 8.88 -5.73
C ALA A 172 -19.10 9.27 -7.20
N LEU A 173 -19.62 10.47 -7.50
CA LEU A 173 -19.71 11.02 -8.84
C LEU A 173 -18.31 11.22 -9.47
N SER A 174 -17.40 11.81 -8.70
CA SER A 174 -16.02 12.07 -9.14
C SER A 174 -15.27 10.77 -9.43
N LEU A 175 -15.34 9.78 -8.54
CA LEU A 175 -14.74 8.46 -8.74
C LEU A 175 -15.31 7.76 -9.98
N ALA A 176 -16.64 7.76 -10.17
CA ALA A 176 -17.28 7.17 -11.34
C ALA A 176 -16.82 7.83 -12.64
N LYS A 177 -16.69 9.16 -12.66
CA LYS A 177 -16.18 9.90 -13.81
C LYS A 177 -14.72 9.51 -14.13
N ILE A 178 -13.88 9.33 -13.13
CA ILE A 178 -12.48 8.91 -13.35
C ILE A 178 -12.43 7.49 -13.93
N ILE A 179 -13.24 6.56 -13.41
CA ILE A 179 -13.30 5.16 -13.89
C ILE A 179 -13.62 5.13 -15.40
N THR A 180 -14.61 5.91 -15.84
CA THR A 180 -14.99 5.95 -17.28
C THR A 180 -13.89 6.50 -18.17
N GLY A 181 -12.94 7.24 -17.62
CA GLY A 181 -11.77 7.77 -18.33
C GLY A 181 -10.61 6.77 -18.52
N PHE A 182 -10.61 5.62 -17.85
CA PHE A 182 -9.54 4.63 -18.00
C PHE A 182 -9.64 3.92 -19.35
N LYS A 183 -8.55 3.99 -20.12
CA LYS A 183 -8.41 3.29 -21.39
C LYS A 183 -8.12 1.80 -21.18
N GLU A 184 -8.43 0.96 -22.15
CA GLU A 184 -8.13 -0.48 -22.11
C GLU A 184 -6.67 -0.77 -21.78
N ASN A 185 -5.74 0.00 -22.38
CA ASN A 185 -4.30 -0.17 -22.12
C ASN A 185 -3.92 0.10 -20.64
N THR A 186 -4.68 0.95 -19.93
CA THR A 186 -4.47 1.20 -18.50
C THR A 186 -4.76 -0.06 -17.67
N TYR A 187 -5.81 -0.80 -18.03
CA TYR A 187 -6.12 -2.11 -17.41
C TYR A 187 -5.10 -3.18 -17.78
N LYS A 188 -4.73 -3.25 -19.07
CA LYS A 188 -3.86 -4.30 -19.60
C LYS A 188 -2.41 -4.16 -19.15
N VAL A 189 -1.88 -2.95 -19.12
CA VAL A 189 -0.47 -2.65 -18.85
C VAL A 189 -0.28 -2.12 -17.44
N THR A 190 -0.85 -0.95 -17.09
CA THR A 190 -0.56 -0.28 -15.81
C THR A 190 -1.04 -1.11 -14.62
N LEU A 191 -2.30 -1.53 -14.63
CA LEU A 191 -2.82 -2.43 -13.60
C LEU A 191 -2.30 -3.85 -13.80
N GLY A 192 -2.33 -4.34 -15.04
CA GLY A 192 -1.99 -5.71 -15.37
C GLY A 192 -0.57 -6.14 -15.04
N SER A 193 0.40 -5.20 -14.97
CA SER A 193 1.78 -5.49 -14.56
C SER A 193 1.88 -5.94 -13.09
N ALA A 194 0.92 -5.56 -12.26
CA ALA A 194 0.85 -5.90 -10.84
C ALA A 194 -0.08 -7.10 -10.54
N LEU A 195 -0.69 -7.72 -11.55
CA LEU A 195 -1.67 -8.79 -11.41
C LEU A 195 -1.15 -10.12 -11.98
N ASP A 196 -1.67 -11.24 -11.47
CA ASP A 196 -1.58 -12.51 -12.17
C ASP A 196 -2.41 -12.49 -13.48
N ALA A 197 -2.22 -13.48 -14.32
CA ALA A 197 -2.84 -13.55 -15.65
C ALA A 197 -4.37 -13.63 -15.58
N GLU A 198 -4.92 -14.39 -14.65
CA GLU A 198 -6.37 -14.59 -14.49
C GLU A 198 -7.04 -13.29 -14.04
N THR A 199 -6.54 -12.70 -12.97
CA THR A 199 -7.03 -11.41 -12.43
C THR A 199 -6.93 -10.31 -13.48
N ARG A 200 -5.80 -10.23 -14.20
CA ARG A 200 -5.64 -9.26 -15.30
C ARG A 200 -6.68 -9.44 -16.38
N ASN A 201 -6.91 -10.67 -16.86
CA ASN A 201 -7.92 -10.94 -17.89
C ASN A 201 -9.33 -10.56 -17.43
N TYR A 202 -9.65 -10.81 -16.16
CA TYR A 202 -10.91 -10.40 -15.57
C TYR A 202 -11.11 -8.87 -15.67
N TYR A 203 -10.11 -8.07 -15.24
CA TYR A 203 -10.24 -6.61 -15.23
C TYR A 203 -10.15 -5.99 -16.64
N VAL A 204 -9.44 -6.59 -17.57
CA VAL A 204 -9.46 -6.17 -18.98
C VAL A 204 -10.87 -6.34 -19.55
N LYS A 205 -11.56 -7.45 -19.25
CA LYS A 205 -12.90 -7.75 -19.74
C LYS A 205 -13.99 -6.98 -19.01
N ASN A 206 -13.98 -6.99 -17.69
CA ASN A 206 -15.09 -6.51 -16.85
C ASN A 206 -14.86 -5.10 -16.29
N LYS A 207 -13.64 -4.56 -16.42
CA LYS A 207 -13.24 -3.28 -15.84
C LYS A 207 -13.58 -3.22 -14.35
N PHE A 208 -14.06 -2.08 -13.84
CA PHE A 208 -14.51 -1.89 -12.46
C PHE A 208 -16.03 -1.93 -12.33
N GLY A 209 -16.70 -2.84 -13.03
CA GLY A 209 -18.16 -2.91 -13.04
C GLY A 209 -18.79 -3.08 -11.65
N TYR A 210 -18.14 -3.83 -10.74
CA TYR A 210 -18.61 -3.97 -9.37
C TYR A 210 -18.49 -2.65 -8.58
N LEU A 211 -17.34 -1.97 -8.67
CA LEU A 211 -17.12 -0.69 -8.01
C LEU A 211 -18.09 0.37 -8.54
N GLU A 212 -18.31 0.45 -9.86
CA GLU A 212 -19.27 1.38 -10.47
C GLU A 212 -20.68 1.16 -9.95
N LYS A 213 -21.10 -0.12 -9.84
CA LYS A 213 -22.43 -0.47 -9.28
C LYS A 213 -22.54 0.02 -7.84
N LYS A 214 -21.55 -0.26 -6.99
CA LYS A 214 -21.53 0.18 -5.59
C LYS A 214 -21.51 1.70 -5.41
N LEU A 215 -20.79 2.42 -6.26
CA LEU A 215 -20.80 3.89 -6.26
C LEU A 215 -22.18 4.47 -6.68
N LYS A 216 -22.94 3.78 -7.52
CA LYS A 216 -24.33 4.16 -7.85
C LYS A 216 -25.28 3.90 -6.70
N GLU A 217 -25.24 2.70 -6.09
CA GLU A 217 -26.08 2.34 -4.94
C GLU A 217 -25.90 3.32 -3.77
N GLY A 218 -24.67 3.75 -3.47
CA GLY A 218 -24.39 4.72 -2.40
C GLY A 218 -24.81 6.17 -2.71
N ARG A 219 -25.36 6.45 -3.90
CA ARG A 219 -25.94 7.75 -4.24
C ARG A 219 -27.41 7.86 -3.85
N ASP A 220 -28.08 6.73 -3.74
CA ASP A 220 -29.52 6.63 -3.56
C ASP A 220 -29.88 6.39 -2.08
N ALA A 221 -28.86 6.25 -1.21
CA ALA A 221 -28.98 6.09 0.24
C ALA A 221 -28.54 7.38 0.97
#